data_619a7af5191f8ae0f6674f2e5a3a14c1
#
_entry.id   619a7af5191f8ae0f6674f2e5a3a14c1
#
_cell.length_a   1.000
_cell.length_b   1.000
_cell.length_c   1.000
_cell.angle_alpha   90.00
_cell.angle_beta   90.00
_cell.angle_gamma   90.00
#
_symmetry.space_group_name_H-M   'P 1'
#
loop_
_entity.id
_entity.type
_entity.pdbx_description
1 polymer ?
#
loop_
_entity_poly.entity_id
_entity_poly.type
_entity_poly.pdbx_seq_one_letter_code
_entity_poly.pdbx_strand_id
1 'polypeptide(L)'
;MDMSRQLRDFNAVAARWDQEPRRVQLASAVSEAIIRNTGPSQAMRVLDFGAGTGLVTLALAPLVQEMVAADSSQGMLEQLTAKLADAGITNVLPFLLDHAGPVNLPGPFDLIVSSMTMHHIADPGTLFGLFHAAMRSGGQLCIADLESEDGSFHDDPTGIYHNGFSVAEMEDYFTKTGFVNVRTIQVTSVKKGREGTAREYPVNLTLGTAQFSWD
;
A
#
# COMPACT_ATOMS: atom_id res chain seq x y z
N MET A 1 -6.52 -28.15 -0.71
CA MET A 1 -6.50 -26.68 -0.67
C MET A 1 -6.57 -26.22 -2.12
N ASP A 2 -7.66 -25.58 -2.47
CA ASP A 2 -7.90 -25.13 -3.85
C ASP A 2 -6.99 -23.94 -4.15
N MET A 3 -5.92 -24.16 -4.89
CA MET A 3 -4.93 -23.16 -5.31
C MET A 3 -5.35 -22.41 -6.58
N SER A 4 -6.63 -22.43 -6.96
CA SER A 4 -7.14 -21.83 -8.20
C SER A 4 -7.92 -20.53 -7.97
N ARG A 5 -7.65 -19.77 -6.90
CA ARG A 5 -8.26 -18.43 -6.81
C ARG A 5 -7.66 -17.55 -7.90
N GLN A 6 -8.48 -17.22 -8.88
CA GLN A 6 -8.05 -16.40 -10.03
C GLN A 6 -7.56 -15.04 -9.52
N LEU A 7 -6.33 -14.66 -9.90
CA LEU A 7 -5.80 -13.33 -9.59
C LEU A 7 -6.56 -12.27 -10.40
N ARG A 8 -6.77 -11.11 -9.82
CA ARG A 8 -7.35 -9.97 -10.54
C ARG A 8 -6.36 -9.46 -11.57
N ASP A 9 -6.83 -9.30 -12.81
CA ASP A 9 -6.01 -8.73 -13.88
C ASP A 9 -6.00 -7.19 -13.79
N PHE A 10 -5.01 -6.66 -13.09
CA PHE A 10 -4.80 -5.22 -12.98
C PHE A 10 -4.25 -4.59 -14.27
N ASN A 11 -3.61 -5.37 -15.17
CA ASN A 11 -3.14 -4.85 -16.46
C ASN A 11 -4.31 -4.35 -17.32
N ALA A 12 -5.41 -5.10 -17.34
CA ALA A 12 -6.59 -4.76 -18.15
C ALA A 12 -7.26 -3.42 -17.75
N VAL A 13 -7.05 -2.95 -16.53
CA VAL A 13 -7.70 -1.73 -16.00
C VAL A 13 -6.73 -0.56 -15.81
N ALA A 14 -5.42 -0.78 -15.96
CA ALA A 14 -4.37 0.20 -15.65
C ALA A 14 -4.57 1.56 -16.35
N ALA A 15 -4.81 1.56 -17.65
CA ALA A 15 -4.98 2.79 -18.44
C ALA A 15 -6.18 3.66 -18.03
N ARG A 16 -7.15 3.08 -17.30
CA ARG A 16 -8.36 3.79 -16.84
C ARG A 16 -8.41 3.92 -15.32
N TRP A 17 -7.36 3.48 -14.61
CA TRP A 17 -7.36 3.41 -13.16
C TRP A 17 -7.62 4.77 -12.50
N ASP A 18 -6.93 5.80 -12.97
CA ASP A 18 -7.00 7.16 -12.42
C ASP A 18 -8.22 7.95 -12.91
N GLN A 19 -8.99 7.42 -13.86
CA GLN A 19 -10.25 8.04 -14.32
C GLN A 19 -11.38 7.94 -13.28
N GLU A 20 -11.20 7.11 -12.24
CA GLU A 20 -12.14 7.01 -11.12
C GLU A 20 -11.77 8.03 -10.04
N PRO A 21 -12.53 9.12 -9.88
CA PRO A 21 -12.17 10.21 -8.96
C PRO A 21 -12.02 9.77 -7.51
N ARG A 22 -12.77 8.75 -7.08
CA ARG A 22 -12.68 8.22 -5.70
C ARG A 22 -11.33 7.63 -5.39
N ARG A 23 -10.66 6.98 -6.38
CA ARG A 23 -9.30 6.42 -6.20
C ARG A 23 -8.27 7.52 -6.02
N VAL A 24 -8.37 8.58 -6.82
CA VAL A 24 -7.49 9.74 -6.73
C VAL A 24 -7.67 10.47 -5.39
N GLN A 25 -8.92 10.71 -4.97
CA GLN A 25 -9.22 11.35 -3.69
C GLN A 25 -8.73 10.52 -2.50
N LEU A 26 -8.93 9.19 -2.55
CA LEU A 26 -8.46 8.27 -1.53
C LEU A 26 -6.93 8.32 -1.42
N ALA A 27 -6.23 8.19 -2.55
CA ALA A 27 -4.77 8.22 -2.58
C ALA A 27 -4.21 9.56 -2.08
N SER A 28 -4.86 10.69 -2.41
CA SER A 28 -4.50 12.01 -1.87
C SER A 28 -4.62 12.05 -0.35
N ALA A 29 -5.77 11.62 0.21
CA ALA A 29 -6.00 11.61 1.64
C ALA A 29 -4.99 10.71 2.38
N VAL A 30 -4.69 9.52 1.83
CA VAL A 30 -3.70 8.60 2.37
C VAL A 30 -2.30 9.21 2.32
N SER A 31 -1.90 9.78 1.18
CA SER A 31 -0.58 10.43 1.03
C SER A 31 -0.39 11.56 2.03
N GLU A 32 -1.39 12.44 2.19
CA GLU A 32 -1.36 13.51 3.17
C GLU A 32 -1.24 13.00 4.61
N ALA A 33 -1.94 11.91 4.94
CA ALA A 33 -1.86 11.29 6.26
C ALA A 33 -0.46 10.68 6.49
N ILE A 34 0.11 9.98 5.51
CA ILE A 34 1.47 9.45 5.57
C ILE A 34 2.46 10.61 5.80
N ILE A 35 2.43 11.65 4.98
CA ILE A 35 3.34 12.81 5.07
C ILE A 35 3.28 13.44 6.46
N ARG A 36 2.08 13.71 6.98
CA ARG A 36 1.90 14.33 8.31
C ARG A 36 2.42 13.47 9.45
N ASN A 37 2.34 12.16 9.33
CA ASN A 37 2.65 11.25 10.43
C ASN A 37 4.08 10.68 10.41
N THR A 38 4.76 10.72 9.25
CA THR A 38 6.11 10.16 9.10
C THR A 38 7.19 11.21 8.86
N GLY A 39 6.82 12.40 8.39
CA GLY A 39 7.77 13.48 8.11
C GLY A 39 8.85 13.07 7.09
N PRO A 40 8.47 12.63 5.88
CA PRO A 40 9.44 12.18 4.88
C PRO A 40 10.46 13.26 4.56
N SER A 41 11.71 12.85 4.30
CA SER A 41 12.83 13.77 4.07
C SER A 41 13.76 13.30 2.96
N GLN A 42 14.56 14.21 2.41
CA GLN A 42 15.55 13.94 1.37
C GLN A 42 16.69 12.99 1.80
N ALA A 43 16.67 12.49 3.03
CA ALA A 43 17.60 11.45 3.49
C ALA A 43 16.99 10.04 3.43
N MET A 44 15.68 9.94 3.16
CA MET A 44 14.95 8.67 3.25
C MET A 44 14.93 7.93 1.92
N ARG A 45 15.10 6.60 2.02
CA ARG A 45 14.81 5.63 0.98
C ARG A 45 13.48 4.95 1.29
N VAL A 46 12.55 5.00 0.34
CA VAL A 46 11.13 4.61 0.55
C VAL A 46 10.73 3.48 -0.38
N LEU A 47 9.92 2.54 0.12
CA LEU A 47 9.19 1.57 -0.70
C LEU A 47 7.70 1.93 -0.72
N ASP A 48 7.11 1.99 -1.90
CA ASP A 48 5.66 1.95 -2.12
C ASP A 48 5.30 0.55 -2.63
N PHE A 49 4.67 -0.27 -1.78
CA PHE A 49 4.31 -1.65 -2.09
C PHE A 49 2.87 -1.74 -2.55
N GLY A 50 2.67 -2.27 -3.77
CA GLY A 50 1.38 -2.19 -4.47
C GLY A 50 1.15 -0.79 -5.04
N ALA A 51 2.20 -0.20 -5.62
CA ALA A 51 2.20 1.20 -6.06
C ALA A 51 1.15 1.53 -7.12
N GLY A 52 0.66 0.53 -7.84
CA GLY A 52 -0.30 0.71 -8.92
C GLY A 52 0.20 1.72 -9.97
N THR A 53 -0.67 2.63 -10.35
CA THR A 53 -0.32 3.73 -11.28
C THR A 53 0.48 4.85 -10.62
N GLY A 54 0.88 4.71 -9.34
CA GLY A 54 1.77 5.62 -8.62
C GLY A 54 1.09 6.85 -8.01
N LEU A 55 -0.18 6.80 -7.65
CA LEU A 55 -0.86 7.95 -7.04
C LEU A 55 -0.22 8.37 -5.71
N VAL A 56 0.17 7.40 -4.86
CA VAL A 56 0.91 7.67 -3.60
C VAL A 56 2.37 7.96 -3.90
N THR A 57 2.99 7.18 -4.79
CA THR A 57 4.39 7.38 -5.22
C THR A 57 4.66 8.83 -5.66
N LEU A 58 3.83 9.38 -6.55
CA LEU A 58 4.01 10.74 -7.08
C LEU A 58 3.90 11.83 -6.01
N ALA A 59 3.09 11.60 -4.97
CA ALA A 59 2.95 12.54 -3.86
C ALA A 59 4.18 12.52 -2.92
N LEU A 60 4.83 11.37 -2.75
CA LEU A 60 5.96 11.20 -1.84
C LEU A 60 7.31 11.45 -2.52
N ALA A 61 7.45 11.13 -3.80
CA ALA A 61 8.72 11.21 -4.53
C ALA A 61 9.46 12.55 -4.41
N PRO A 62 8.79 13.73 -4.47
CA PRO A 62 9.45 15.01 -4.30
C PRO A 62 10.03 15.26 -2.91
N LEU A 63 9.62 14.47 -1.91
CA LEU A 63 9.96 14.69 -0.50
C LEU A 63 11.12 13.80 -0.01
N VAL A 64 11.55 12.83 -0.81
CA VAL A 64 12.48 11.78 -0.39
C VAL A 64 13.69 11.66 -1.31
N GLN A 65 14.73 10.97 -0.85
CA GLN A 65 15.94 10.75 -1.63
C GLN A 65 15.69 9.82 -2.82
N GLU A 66 15.06 8.69 -2.56
CA GLU A 66 14.83 7.63 -3.54
C GLU A 66 13.57 6.85 -3.17
N MET A 67 12.80 6.44 -4.18
CA MET A 67 11.68 5.50 -3.99
C MET A 67 11.84 4.26 -4.87
N VAL A 68 11.46 3.12 -4.30
CA VAL A 68 11.14 1.91 -5.07
C VAL A 68 9.62 1.81 -5.11
N ALA A 69 9.04 1.80 -6.30
CA ALA A 69 7.60 1.64 -6.51
C ALA A 69 7.34 0.22 -7.03
N ALA A 70 6.96 -0.67 -6.14
CA ALA A 70 6.81 -2.09 -6.43
C ALA A 70 5.35 -2.46 -6.70
N ASP A 71 5.10 -3.12 -7.81
CA ASP A 71 3.78 -3.66 -8.15
C ASP A 71 3.93 -4.97 -8.94
N SER A 72 2.92 -5.81 -8.88
CA SER A 72 2.88 -7.07 -9.62
C SER A 72 2.28 -6.95 -11.02
N SER A 73 1.70 -5.80 -11.36
CA SER A 73 1.12 -5.50 -12.66
C SER A 73 2.07 -4.66 -13.50
N GLN A 74 2.55 -5.25 -14.59
CA GLN A 74 3.37 -4.55 -15.58
C GLN A 74 2.64 -3.32 -16.16
N GLY A 75 1.35 -3.46 -16.47
CA GLY A 75 0.55 -2.36 -17.01
C GLY A 75 0.37 -1.20 -16.03
N MET A 76 0.29 -1.47 -14.72
CA MET A 76 0.30 -0.43 -13.69
C MET A 76 1.63 0.33 -13.67
N LEU A 77 2.76 -0.39 -13.68
CA LEU A 77 4.10 0.21 -13.70
C LEU A 77 4.37 1.00 -14.99
N GLU A 78 3.81 0.60 -16.12
CA GLU A 78 3.91 1.38 -17.38
C GLU A 78 3.19 2.73 -17.26
N GLN A 79 1.99 2.77 -16.64
CA GLN A 79 1.30 4.02 -16.35
C GLN A 79 2.08 4.90 -15.37
N LEU A 80 2.64 4.32 -14.32
CA LEU A 80 3.52 5.02 -13.39
C LEU A 80 4.73 5.63 -14.14
N THR A 81 5.43 4.81 -14.94
CA THR A 81 6.63 5.24 -15.68
C THR A 81 6.33 6.42 -16.61
N ALA A 82 5.20 6.38 -17.33
CA ALA A 82 4.77 7.49 -18.18
C ALA A 82 4.56 8.78 -17.35
N LYS A 83 3.87 8.70 -16.21
CA LYS A 83 3.64 9.84 -15.33
C LYS A 83 4.92 10.40 -14.71
N LEU A 84 5.88 9.54 -14.34
CA LEU A 84 7.20 9.96 -13.84
C LEU A 84 7.95 10.77 -14.91
N ALA A 85 7.93 10.30 -16.17
CA ALA A 85 8.57 11.00 -17.28
C ALA A 85 7.91 12.36 -17.54
N ASP A 86 6.57 12.41 -17.59
CA ASP A 86 5.80 13.64 -17.80
C ASP A 86 6.03 14.69 -16.69
N ALA A 87 6.22 14.21 -15.44
CA ALA A 87 6.50 15.07 -14.28
C ALA A 87 7.99 15.39 -14.08
N GLY A 88 8.90 14.82 -14.88
CA GLY A 88 10.34 14.98 -14.71
C GLY A 88 10.88 14.41 -13.41
N ILE A 89 10.23 13.39 -12.83
CA ILE A 89 10.63 12.72 -11.59
C ILE A 89 11.63 11.62 -11.92
N THR A 90 12.83 11.67 -11.36
CA THR A 90 13.95 10.77 -11.68
C THR A 90 14.41 9.90 -10.52
N ASN A 91 13.89 10.13 -9.32
CA ASN A 91 14.29 9.43 -8.09
C ASN A 91 13.36 8.26 -7.72
N VAL A 92 12.55 7.76 -8.66
CA VAL A 92 11.65 6.61 -8.48
C VAL A 92 12.10 5.47 -9.38
N LEU A 93 12.27 4.27 -8.81
CA LEU A 93 12.55 3.03 -9.50
C LEU A 93 11.27 2.17 -9.54
N PRO A 94 10.60 2.02 -10.68
CA PRO A 94 9.54 1.02 -10.83
C PRO A 94 10.13 -0.39 -10.70
N PHE A 95 9.49 -1.25 -9.91
CA PHE A 95 9.96 -2.58 -9.59
C PHE A 95 8.85 -3.62 -9.76
N LEU A 96 8.99 -4.50 -10.74
CA LEU A 96 8.02 -5.57 -10.98
C LEU A 96 8.21 -6.70 -9.96
N LEU A 97 7.16 -6.98 -9.17
CA LEU A 97 7.12 -8.10 -8.26
C LEU A 97 6.80 -9.40 -9.03
N ASP A 98 7.61 -10.43 -8.80
CA ASP A 98 7.34 -11.76 -9.36
C ASP A 98 6.28 -12.49 -8.53
N HIS A 99 5.20 -12.90 -9.19
CA HIS A 99 4.15 -13.71 -8.56
C HIS A 99 4.56 -15.18 -8.32
N ALA A 100 5.56 -15.67 -9.05
CA ALA A 100 5.95 -17.08 -9.01
C ALA A 100 7.10 -17.35 -8.03
N GLY A 101 7.77 -16.33 -7.54
CA GLY A 101 8.93 -16.42 -6.67
C GLY A 101 8.73 -15.84 -5.28
N PRO A 102 9.69 -16.05 -4.38
CA PRO A 102 9.69 -15.37 -3.11
C PRO A 102 9.85 -13.85 -3.33
N VAL A 103 9.02 -13.08 -2.64
CA VAL A 103 9.11 -11.62 -2.67
C VAL A 103 10.47 -11.20 -2.10
N ASN A 104 11.34 -10.65 -2.95
CA ASN A 104 12.63 -10.09 -2.52
C ASN A 104 12.58 -8.57 -2.66
N LEU A 105 12.57 -7.87 -1.53
CA LEU A 105 12.51 -6.41 -1.51
C LEU A 105 13.93 -5.83 -1.48
N PRO A 106 14.28 -4.88 -2.35
CA PRO A 106 15.64 -4.32 -2.47
C PRO A 106 15.94 -3.29 -1.36
N GLY A 107 15.76 -3.69 -0.10
CA GLY A 107 16.03 -2.84 1.08
C GLY A 107 17.51 -2.51 1.29
N PRO A 108 17.89 -1.87 2.43
CA PRO A 108 16.99 -1.45 3.49
C PRO A 108 16.28 -0.12 3.22
N PHE A 109 15.07 0.03 3.80
CA PHE A 109 14.22 1.22 3.67
C PHE A 109 14.07 1.96 5.01
N ASP A 110 13.91 3.27 4.94
CA ASP A 110 13.58 4.13 6.08
C ASP A 110 12.07 4.24 6.29
N LEU A 111 11.31 4.10 5.18
CA LEU A 111 9.85 4.11 5.19
C LEU A 111 9.33 3.08 4.18
N ILE A 112 8.38 2.27 4.59
CA ILE A 112 7.58 1.43 3.68
C ILE A 112 6.13 1.89 3.78
N VAL A 113 5.50 2.12 2.64
CA VAL A 113 4.08 2.47 2.53
C VAL A 113 3.35 1.46 1.65
N SER A 114 2.10 1.22 1.97
CA SER A 114 1.19 0.44 1.10
C SER A 114 -0.22 0.97 1.26
N SER A 115 -0.94 1.11 0.16
CA SER A 115 -2.29 1.67 0.14
C SER A 115 -3.23 0.79 -0.66
N MET A 116 -4.31 0.31 -0.04
CA MET A 116 -5.36 -0.48 -0.68
C MET A 116 -4.83 -1.75 -1.38
N THR A 117 -3.87 -2.41 -0.74
CA THR A 117 -3.18 -3.57 -1.31
C THR A 117 -3.29 -4.81 -0.43
N MET A 118 -3.30 -4.65 0.91
CA MET A 118 -3.24 -5.78 1.85
C MET A 118 -4.42 -6.74 1.70
N HIS A 119 -5.59 -6.25 1.34
CA HIS A 119 -6.76 -7.11 1.11
C HIS A 119 -6.63 -8.03 -0.12
N HIS A 120 -5.64 -7.79 -1.00
CA HIS A 120 -5.25 -8.67 -2.11
C HIS A 120 -4.16 -9.69 -1.73
N ILE A 121 -3.60 -9.64 -0.54
CA ILE A 121 -2.51 -10.50 -0.09
C ILE A 121 -3.07 -11.70 0.66
N ALA A 122 -2.77 -12.92 0.20
CA ALA A 122 -3.30 -14.13 0.80
C ALA A 122 -2.75 -14.39 2.22
N ASP A 123 -1.49 -14.04 2.46
CA ASP A 123 -0.80 -14.18 3.75
C ASP A 123 -0.13 -12.85 4.14
N PRO A 124 -0.88 -11.92 4.75
CA PRO A 124 -0.31 -10.66 5.23
C PRO A 124 0.78 -10.86 6.27
N GLY A 125 0.67 -11.86 7.14
CA GLY A 125 1.66 -12.11 8.20
C GLY A 125 3.07 -12.34 7.66
N THR A 126 3.21 -13.20 6.65
CA THR A 126 4.49 -13.40 5.96
C THR A 126 5.00 -12.11 5.32
N LEU A 127 4.13 -11.33 4.67
CA LEU A 127 4.54 -10.07 4.04
C LEU A 127 5.01 -9.02 5.06
N PHE A 128 4.35 -8.91 6.22
CA PHE A 128 4.79 -8.02 7.29
C PHE A 128 6.18 -8.39 7.82
N GLY A 129 6.48 -9.69 7.93
CA GLY A 129 7.84 -10.18 8.25
C GLY A 129 8.88 -9.75 7.22
N LEU A 130 8.53 -9.81 5.93
CA LEU A 130 9.40 -9.33 4.85
C LEU A 130 9.60 -7.81 4.89
N PHE A 131 8.54 -7.04 5.19
CA PHE A 131 8.68 -5.60 5.40
C PHE A 131 9.63 -5.29 6.54
N HIS A 132 9.46 -5.94 7.70
CA HIS A 132 10.35 -5.74 8.83
C HIS A 132 11.80 -6.04 8.47
N ALA A 133 12.07 -7.18 7.83
CA ALA A 133 13.42 -7.56 7.40
C ALA A 133 14.05 -6.61 6.37
N ALA A 134 13.21 -5.93 5.55
CA ALA A 134 13.65 -4.96 4.55
C ALA A 134 13.79 -3.53 5.08
N MET A 135 13.60 -3.30 6.39
CA MET A 135 13.70 -1.97 7.00
C MET A 135 15.01 -1.73 7.72
N ARG A 136 15.35 -0.47 7.90
CA ARG A 136 16.34 -0.03 8.88
C ARG A 136 15.74 -0.02 10.28
N SER A 137 16.58 -0.17 11.31
CA SER A 137 16.13 0.07 12.69
C SER A 137 15.66 1.51 12.84
N GLY A 138 14.47 1.69 13.45
CA GLY A 138 13.80 2.99 13.53
C GLY A 138 13.03 3.40 12.27
N GLY A 139 13.07 2.59 11.22
CA GLY A 139 12.25 2.81 10.02
C GLY A 139 10.76 2.65 10.30
N GLN A 140 9.91 3.27 9.50
CA GLN A 140 8.47 3.30 9.71
C GLN A 140 7.71 2.50 8.64
N LEU A 141 6.75 1.67 9.06
CA LEU A 141 5.79 1.00 8.18
C LEU A 141 4.45 1.72 8.26
N CYS A 142 3.83 1.99 7.11
CA CYS A 142 2.52 2.62 6.98
C CYS A 142 1.62 1.79 6.05
N ILE A 143 0.55 1.22 6.58
CA ILE A 143 -0.43 0.45 5.82
C ILE A 143 -1.78 1.15 5.87
N ALA A 144 -2.27 1.58 4.71
CA ALA A 144 -3.62 2.11 4.55
C ALA A 144 -4.50 1.06 3.87
N ASP A 145 -5.57 0.63 4.54
CA ASP A 145 -6.53 -0.32 3.95
C ASP A 145 -7.93 -0.12 4.55
N LEU A 146 -8.90 -0.83 3.96
CA LEU A 146 -10.29 -0.84 4.41
C LEU A 146 -10.41 -1.36 5.83
N GLU A 147 -11.26 -0.74 6.63
CA GLU A 147 -11.79 -1.37 7.82
C GLU A 147 -12.65 -2.58 7.45
N SER A 148 -12.74 -3.57 8.34
CA SER A 148 -13.53 -4.79 8.12
C SER A 148 -14.95 -4.47 7.66
N GLU A 149 -15.38 -5.09 6.58
CA GLU A 149 -16.70 -4.91 5.98
C GLU A 149 -17.31 -6.27 5.58
N ASP A 150 -18.52 -6.31 5.05
CA ASP A 150 -19.30 -7.52 4.81
C ASP A 150 -19.11 -8.13 3.40
N GLY A 151 -18.09 -7.71 2.64
CA GLY A 151 -17.81 -8.13 1.27
C GLY A 151 -18.51 -7.27 0.21
N SER A 152 -19.21 -6.21 0.61
CA SER A 152 -19.96 -5.35 -0.32
C SER A 152 -19.14 -4.20 -0.92
N PHE A 153 -17.89 -4.01 -0.50
CA PHE A 153 -17.04 -2.97 -1.07
C PHE A 153 -16.62 -3.29 -2.51
N HIS A 154 -16.27 -4.53 -2.81
CA HIS A 154 -15.81 -4.91 -4.13
C HIS A 154 -16.97 -5.45 -4.98
N ASP A 155 -17.23 -4.83 -6.15
CA ASP A 155 -18.26 -5.30 -7.09
C ASP A 155 -17.84 -6.63 -7.74
N ASP A 156 -16.52 -6.88 -7.86
CA ASP A 156 -15.90 -8.12 -8.30
C ASP A 156 -14.96 -8.61 -7.20
N PRO A 157 -15.25 -9.76 -6.55
CA PRO A 157 -14.43 -10.31 -5.47
C PRO A 157 -13.19 -11.07 -5.96
N THR A 158 -12.93 -11.10 -7.28
CA THR A 158 -11.76 -11.78 -7.85
C THR A 158 -10.47 -11.21 -7.26
N GLY A 159 -9.63 -12.06 -6.68
CA GLY A 159 -8.36 -11.67 -6.07
C GLY A 159 -8.49 -10.90 -4.75
N ILE A 160 -9.67 -10.91 -4.12
CA ILE A 160 -9.88 -10.39 -2.77
C ILE A 160 -9.76 -11.53 -1.78
N TYR A 161 -8.80 -11.47 -0.88
CA TYR A 161 -8.58 -12.46 0.17
C TYR A 161 -9.18 -12.02 1.51
N HIS A 162 -9.25 -10.71 1.77
CA HIS A 162 -9.76 -10.12 3.00
C HIS A 162 -10.77 -9.01 2.70
N ASN A 163 -11.89 -8.97 3.41
CA ASN A 163 -12.87 -7.90 3.33
C ASN A 163 -12.52 -6.78 4.30
N GLY A 164 -11.33 -6.17 4.11
CA GLY A 164 -10.75 -5.22 5.03
C GLY A 164 -10.20 -5.87 6.30
N PHE A 165 -9.72 -5.05 7.23
CA PHE A 165 -9.08 -5.47 8.47
C PHE A 165 -9.60 -4.65 9.63
N SER A 166 -9.95 -5.29 10.74
CA SER A 166 -10.20 -4.57 11.97
C SER A 166 -8.91 -3.90 12.48
N VAL A 167 -9.05 -2.83 13.26
CA VAL A 167 -7.91 -2.16 13.89
C VAL A 167 -7.05 -3.16 14.65
N ALA A 168 -7.69 -4.04 15.43
CA ALA A 168 -6.97 -5.03 16.24
C ALA A 168 -6.19 -6.05 15.40
N GLU A 169 -6.76 -6.54 14.28
CA GLU A 169 -6.04 -7.46 13.38
C GLU A 169 -4.84 -6.78 12.72
N MET A 170 -5.01 -5.54 12.25
CA MET A 170 -3.92 -4.83 11.60
C MET A 170 -2.78 -4.55 12.59
N GLU A 171 -3.10 -4.06 13.81
CA GLU A 171 -2.10 -3.82 14.86
C GLU A 171 -1.42 -5.11 15.34
N ASP A 172 -2.12 -6.24 15.30
CA ASP A 172 -1.57 -7.56 15.63
C ASP A 172 -0.51 -8.01 14.59
N TYR A 173 -0.74 -7.79 13.28
CA TYR A 173 0.29 -8.04 12.25
C TYR A 173 1.57 -7.24 12.52
N PHE A 174 1.44 -5.95 12.84
CA PHE A 174 2.58 -5.11 13.18
C PHE A 174 3.33 -5.64 14.40
N THR A 175 2.64 -5.85 15.51
CA THR A 175 3.27 -6.22 16.79
C THR A 175 3.92 -7.60 16.74
N LYS A 176 3.29 -8.58 16.10
CA LYS A 176 3.83 -9.94 15.95
C LYS A 176 5.08 -10.01 15.08
N THR A 177 5.29 -9.01 14.22
CA THR A 177 6.43 -8.99 13.31
C THR A 177 7.54 -8.02 13.72
N GLY A 178 7.48 -7.47 14.95
CA GLY A 178 8.57 -6.69 15.54
C GLY A 178 8.45 -5.17 15.39
N PHE A 179 7.26 -4.69 14.99
CA PHE A 179 7.00 -3.25 15.02
C PHE A 179 6.52 -2.81 16.39
N VAL A 180 6.96 -1.64 16.82
CA VAL A 180 6.59 -0.99 18.08
C VAL A 180 5.93 0.36 17.82
N ASN A 181 5.38 1.00 18.87
CA ASN A 181 4.66 2.27 18.78
C ASN A 181 3.53 2.22 17.75
N VAL A 182 2.88 1.06 17.66
CA VAL A 182 1.81 0.82 16.70
C VAL A 182 0.59 1.64 17.05
N ARG A 183 0.03 2.30 16.05
CA ARG A 183 -1.21 3.09 16.18
C ARG A 183 -1.96 3.14 14.87
N THR A 184 -3.27 3.21 14.98
CA THR A 184 -4.18 3.30 13.84
C THR A 184 -4.98 4.60 13.89
N ILE A 185 -5.14 5.24 12.73
CA ILE A 185 -5.97 6.44 12.56
C ILE A 185 -6.91 6.24 11.36
N GLN A 186 -8.15 6.68 11.46
CA GLN A 186 -9.01 6.75 10.29
C GLN A 186 -8.59 7.95 9.43
N VAL A 187 -8.33 7.71 8.16
CA VAL A 187 -7.85 8.73 7.20
C VAL A 187 -9.01 9.33 6.44
N THR A 188 -9.90 8.49 5.93
CA THR A 188 -11.03 8.86 5.08
C THR A 188 -12.10 7.77 5.09
N SER A 189 -13.19 7.97 4.33
CA SER A 189 -14.16 6.95 4.00
C SER A 189 -14.45 6.97 2.50
N VAL A 190 -14.64 5.80 1.91
CA VAL A 190 -15.10 5.66 0.53
C VAL A 190 -16.59 5.47 0.52
N LYS A 191 -17.33 6.35 -0.17
CA LYS A 191 -18.80 6.20 -0.36
C LYS A 191 -19.08 5.39 -1.62
N LYS A 192 -19.85 4.30 -1.48
CA LYS A 192 -20.36 3.49 -2.59
C LYS A 192 -21.87 3.31 -2.48
N GLY A 193 -22.53 3.25 -3.62
CA GLY A 193 -23.98 3.10 -3.71
C GLY A 193 -24.65 4.27 -4.42
N ARG A 194 -25.98 4.18 -4.58
CA ARG A 194 -26.81 5.24 -5.15
C ARG A 194 -27.22 6.22 -4.05
N GLU A 195 -27.58 7.44 -4.45
CA GLU A 195 -28.12 8.44 -3.53
C GLU A 195 -29.28 7.84 -2.71
N GLY A 196 -29.25 8.03 -1.37
CA GLY A 196 -30.20 7.43 -0.43
C GLY A 196 -29.89 6.02 0.06
N THR A 197 -28.94 5.30 -0.59
CA THR A 197 -28.49 3.96 -0.17
C THR A 197 -26.97 3.85 -0.13
N ALA A 198 -26.27 4.99 -0.19
CA ALA A 198 -24.82 5.02 -0.15
C ALA A 198 -24.30 4.54 1.21
N ARG A 199 -23.36 3.60 1.18
CA ARG A 199 -22.65 3.11 2.34
C ARG A 199 -21.27 3.73 2.39
N GLU A 200 -20.81 4.01 3.60
CA GLU A 200 -19.44 4.48 3.85
C GLU A 200 -18.55 3.32 4.29
N TYR A 201 -17.36 3.26 3.72
CA TYR A 201 -16.34 2.27 4.03
C TYR A 201 -15.13 3.02 4.56
N PRO A 202 -14.85 2.97 5.87
CA PRO A 202 -13.70 3.63 6.46
C PRO A 202 -12.39 3.07 5.89
N VAL A 203 -11.41 3.94 5.73
CA VAL A 203 -10.04 3.58 5.41
C VAL A 203 -9.13 4.04 6.54
N ASN A 204 -8.45 3.09 7.13
CA ASN A 204 -7.55 3.29 8.25
C ASN A 204 -6.10 3.26 7.78
N LEU A 205 -5.26 4.09 8.40
CA LEU A 205 -3.81 4.05 8.29
C LEU A 205 -3.24 3.55 9.61
N THR A 206 -2.59 2.40 9.57
CA THR A 206 -1.83 1.87 10.71
C THR A 206 -0.35 2.13 10.49
N LEU A 207 0.32 2.62 11.54
CA LEU A 207 1.73 2.97 11.53
C LEU A 207 2.45 2.24 12.66
N GLY A 208 3.70 1.86 12.41
CA GLY A 208 4.57 1.25 13.41
C GLY A 208 6.04 1.51 13.07
N THR A 209 6.91 1.38 14.06
CA THR A 209 8.36 1.59 13.94
C THR A 209 9.07 0.24 14.04
N ALA A 210 9.94 -0.07 13.08
CA ALA A 210 10.74 -1.30 13.12
C ALA A 210 11.77 -1.24 14.24
N GLN A 211 11.75 -2.25 15.10
CA GLN A 211 12.73 -2.41 16.18
C GLN A 211 13.46 -3.74 16.01
N PHE A 212 14.79 -3.67 16.03
CA PHE A 212 15.63 -4.85 16.05
C PHE A 212 16.23 -4.98 17.45
N SER A 213 16.06 -6.13 18.09
CA SER A 213 16.79 -6.45 19.32
C SER A 213 18.25 -6.72 18.95
N TRP A 214 19.17 -5.97 19.49
CA TRP A 214 20.60 -6.31 19.46
C TRP A 214 20.81 -7.28 20.63
N ASP A 215 20.92 -8.59 20.32
CA ASP A 215 21.43 -9.59 21.27
C ASP A 215 22.95 -9.51 21.36
#